data_b8f3a52b0b2fa4b3e6677b5933642f68
#
_entry.id   b8f3a52b0b2fa4b3e6677b5933642f68
#
_cell.length_a   1.000
_cell.length_b   1.000
_cell.length_c   1.000
_cell.angle_alpha   90.00
_cell.angle_beta   90.00
_cell.angle_gamma   90.00
#
_symmetry.space_group_name_H-M   'P 1'
#
loop_
_entity.id
_entity.type
_entity.pdbx_description
1 polymer ?
#
loop_
_entity_poly.entity_id
_entity_poly.type
_entity_poly.pdbx_seq_one_letter_code
_entity_poly.pdbx_strand_id
1 'polypeptide(L)'
;MKKWIVLLITLIMVLTGSVAPAETRISVSGTGETTVSADTAVISLGVNARNKDVLKAQQAVNETIAAIRKALIEQGIREENINTELINIYALYDYSGDQEQLAAYSASSTLAIKVTDMQSVGALIDTAFAAGANTLNGVSFSASDTDEAKAEAIKKAVENAKRKAEILAEAGGLKITGISTISENGVRSYENSVGNVYAKGLDMMASEEAPGTVVQSARLVVSADVSITFSAE
;
A
#
# COMPACT_ATOMS: atom_id res chain seq x y z
N MET A 1 38.81 68.14 23.46
CA MET A 1 37.35 67.98 23.28
C MET A 1 37.00 67.61 21.84
N LYS A 2 37.47 68.27 20.78
CA LYS A 2 37.11 67.91 19.39
C LYS A 2 37.50 66.51 18.93
N LYS A 3 38.61 65.95 19.40
CA LYS A 3 39.05 64.58 19.03
C LYS A 3 38.19 63.48 19.62
N TRP A 4 37.60 63.67 20.79
CA TRP A 4 36.71 62.71 21.44
C TRP A 4 35.33 62.69 20.79
N ILE A 5 34.83 63.81 20.28
CA ILE A 5 33.56 63.94 19.56
C ILE A 5 33.62 63.20 18.23
N VAL A 6 34.76 63.27 17.50
CA VAL A 6 34.98 62.53 16.26
C VAL A 6 34.99 61.02 16.49
N LEU A 7 35.60 60.56 17.59
CA LEU A 7 35.66 59.12 17.95
C LEU A 7 34.29 58.59 18.36
N LEU A 8 33.43 59.42 19.00
CA LEU A 8 32.06 59.08 19.37
C LEU A 8 31.13 58.99 18.12
N ILE A 9 31.32 59.88 17.13
CA ILE A 9 30.55 59.89 15.87
C ILE A 9 30.94 58.69 15.01
N THR A 10 32.20 58.28 14.94
CA THR A 10 32.62 57.07 14.20
C THR A 10 32.15 55.82 14.87
N LEU A 11 32.04 55.74 16.21
CA LEU A 11 31.50 54.59 16.93
C LEU A 11 29.99 54.42 16.73
N ILE A 12 29.24 55.52 16.58
CA ILE A 12 27.79 55.49 16.28
C ILE A 12 27.53 55.06 14.85
N MET A 13 28.40 55.35 13.92
CA MET A 13 28.26 54.94 12.48
C MET A 13 28.52 53.44 12.24
N VAL A 14 29.25 52.76 13.12
CA VAL A 14 29.51 51.32 13.02
C VAL A 14 28.37 50.47 13.63
N LEU A 15 27.45 51.06 14.40
CA LEU A 15 26.30 50.37 15.02
C LEU A 15 25.03 50.38 14.14
N THR A 16 25.04 50.99 12.98
CA THR A 16 23.97 50.77 11.96
C THR A 16 24.22 49.45 11.24
N GLY A 17 24.19 48.35 11.97
CA GLY A 17 24.12 47.02 11.36
C GLY A 17 22.93 47.00 10.44
N SER A 18 23.17 46.74 9.18
CA SER A 18 22.12 46.48 8.19
C SER A 18 21.23 45.38 8.75
N VAL A 19 20.08 45.77 9.29
CA VAL A 19 18.99 44.79 9.55
C VAL A 19 18.58 44.31 8.17
N ALA A 20 19.10 43.15 7.77
CA ALA A 20 18.60 42.49 6.55
C ALA A 20 17.08 42.33 6.74
N PRO A 21 16.26 42.75 5.80
CA PRO A 21 14.82 42.56 5.90
C PRO A 21 14.55 41.08 6.17
N ALA A 22 13.77 40.81 7.20
CA ALA A 22 13.38 39.44 7.52
C ALA A 22 12.60 38.90 6.31
N GLU A 23 13.17 37.94 5.59
CA GLU A 23 12.53 37.30 4.47
C GLU A 23 11.23 36.61 4.96
N THR A 24 10.11 37.06 4.49
CA THR A 24 8.82 36.42 4.81
C THR A 24 8.76 35.07 4.12
N ARG A 25 8.33 34.04 4.85
CA ARG A 25 8.28 32.67 4.32
C ARG A 25 6.87 32.11 4.45
N ILE A 26 6.40 31.48 3.39
CA ILE A 26 5.15 30.75 3.33
C ILE A 26 5.46 29.28 3.20
N SER A 27 5.14 28.48 4.23
CA SER A 27 5.36 27.03 4.23
C SER A 27 4.03 26.31 4.06
N VAL A 28 3.94 25.43 3.08
CA VAL A 28 2.75 24.67 2.74
C VAL A 28 3.08 23.21 2.45
N SER A 29 2.10 22.33 2.67
CA SER A 29 2.16 20.95 2.19
C SER A 29 1.21 20.79 1.01
N GLY A 30 1.65 20.04 0.01
CA GLY A 30 0.87 19.65 -1.14
C GLY A 30 0.73 18.14 -1.22
N THR A 31 -0.45 17.69 -1.63
CA THR A 31 -0.74 16.29 -1.92
C THR A 31 -1.15 16.14 -3.37
N GLY A 32 -0.74 15.05 -4.00
CA GLY A 32 -1.13 14.72 -5.36
C GLY A 32 -1.41 13.23 -5.50
N GLU A 33 -2.45 12.90 -6.24
CA GLU A 33 -2.89 11.53 -6.44
C GLU A 33 -3.08 11.23 -7.92
N THR A 34 -2.75 10.00 -8.28
CA THR A 34 -3.07 9.41 -9.58
C THR A 34 -3.46 7.95 -9.40
N THR A 35 -3.93 7.31 -10.45
CA THR A 35 -4.32 5.90 -10.39
C THR A 35 -3.60 5.09 -11.46
N VAL A 36 -3.23 3.87 -11.12
CA VAL A 36 -2.67 2.88 -12.05
C VAL A 36 -3.48 1.58 -11.95
N SER A 37 -3.66 0.90 -13.07
CA SER A 37 -4.30 -0.42 -13.07
C SER A 37 -3.32 -1.47 -12.54
N ALA A 38 -3.81 -2.38 -11.69
CA ALA A 38 -3.01 -3.53 -11.29
C ALA A 38 -2.79 -4.47 -12.47
N ASP A 39 -1.58 -5.00 -12.58
CA ASP A 39 -1.15 -5.99 -13.57
C ASP A 39 -0.65 -7.30 -12.94
N THR A 40 -0.61 -7.33 -11.62
CA THR A 40 -0.16 -8.48 -10.84
C THR A 40 -1.11 -8.68 -9.66
N ALA A 41 -1.53 -9.92 -9.45
CA ALA A 41 -2.24 -10.36 -8.25
C ALA A 41 -1.42 -11.41 -7.51
N VAL A 42 -1.52 -11.42 -6.19
CA VAL A 42 -1.00 -12.49 -5.34
C VAL A 42 -2.18 -13.08 -4.58
N ILE A 43 -2.51 -14.35 -4.88
CA ILE A 43 -3.54 -15.11 -4.18
C ILE A 43 -2.88 -15.81 -3.00
N SER A 44 -3.35 -15.55 -1.78
CA SER A 44 -2.92 -16.24 -0.56
C SER A 44 -4.01 -17.22 -0.15
N LEU A 45 -3.78 -18.52 -0.36
CA LEU A 45 -4.70 -19.59 -0.03
C LEU A 45 -3.94 -20.81 0.50
N GLY A 46 -4.66 -21.74 1.13
CA GLY A 46 -3.97 -22.89 1.70
C GLY A 46 -4.90 -23.97 2.23
N VAL A 47 -4.31 -24.75 3.11
CA VAL A 47 -4.93 -25.93 3.72
C VAL A 47 -4.73 -25.90 5.23
N ASN A 48 -5.77 -26.23 5.95
CA ASN A 48 -5.72 -26.59 7.37
C ASN A 48 -6.26 -28.01 7.56
N ALA A 49 -5.53 -28.85 8.28
CA ALA A 49 -5.97 -30.19 8.65
C ALA A 49 -5.75 -30.43 10.15
N ARG A 50 -6.62 -31.25 10.74
CA ARG A 50 -6.55 -31.63 12.18
C ARG A 50 -6.46 -33.13 12.33
N ASN A 51 -5.59 -33.61 13.21
CA ASN A 51 -5.48 -35.00 13.57
C ASN A 51 -4.98 -35.13 15.02
N LYS A 52 -5.32 -36.23 15.72
CA LYS A 52 -4.76 -36.55 17.03
C LYS A 52 -3.25 -36.86 16.96
N ASP A 53 -2.77 -37.25 15.79
CA ASP A 53 -1.37 -37.51 15.50
C ASP A 53 -0.81 -36.34 14.65
N VAL A 54 0.25 -35.72 15.14
CA VAL A 54 0.89 -34.55 14.48
C VAL A 54 1.42 -34.88 13.10
N LEU A 55 2.01 -36.07 12.90
CA LEU A 55 2.57 -36.48 11.61
C LEU A 55 1.46 -36.70 10.58
N LYS A 56 0.32 -37.25 11.00
CA LYS A 56 -0.85 -37.44 10.13
C LYS A 56 -1.48 -36.11 9.75
N ALA A 57 -1.55 -35.14 10.68
CA ALA A 57 -2.03 -33.80 10.37
C ALA A 57 -1.12 -33.13 9.32
N GLN A 58 0.20 -33.22 9.51
CA GLN A 58 1.18 -32.65 8.57
C GLN A 58 1.15 -33.36 7.21
N GLN A 59 1.07 -34.69 7.19
CA GLN A 59 0.99 -35.46 5.95
C GLN A 59 -0.23 -35.07 5.10
N ALA A 60 -1.40 -34.96 5.73
CA ALA A 60 -2.63 -34.56 5.03
C ALA A 60 -2.50 -33.17 4.39
N VAL A 61 -1.85 -32.20 5.09
CA VAL A 61 -1.57 -30.88 4.53
C VAL A 61 -0.62 -30.98 3.34
N ASN A 62 0.49 -31.72 3.47
CA ASN A 62 1.49 -31.84 2.42
C ASN A 62 0.91 -32.48 1.15
N GLU A 63 0.12 -33.53 1.27
CA GLU A 63 -0.54 -34.21 0.16
C GLU A 63 -1.50 -33.26 -0.56
N THR A 64 -2.29 -32.49 0.18
CA THR A 64 -3.22 -31.52 -0.40
C THR A 64 -2.51 -30.34 -1.05
N ILE A 65 -1.46 -29.80 -0.42
CA ILE A 65 -0.62 -28.74 -1.03
C ILE A 65 0.02 -29.23 -2.33
N ALA A 66 0.48 -30.47 -2.40
CA ALA A 66 1.02 -31.03 -3.64
C ALA A 66 -0.04 -31.14 -4.74
N ALA A 67 -1.27 -31.52 -4.40
CA ALA A 67 -2.40 -31.56 -5.34
C ALA A 67 -2.76 -30.16 -5.86
N ILE A 68 -2.84 -29.15 -4.97
CA ILE A 68 -3.10 -27.77 -5.33
C ILE A 68 -2.02 -27.25 -6.30
N ARG A 69 -0.73 -27.42 -5.95
CA ARG A 69 0.39 -26.99 -6.81
C ARG A 69 0.28 -27.61 -8.21
N LYS A 70 0.03 -28.93 -8.28
CA LYS A 70 -0.15 -29.64 -9.54
C LYS A 70 -1.30 -29.06 -10.37
N ALA A 71 -2.47 -28.87 -9.75
CA ALA A 71 -3.63 -28.34 -10.43
C ALA A 71 -3.39 -26.91 -10.98
N LEU A 72 -2.71 -26.04 -10.20
CA LEU A 72 -2.36 -24.69 -10.63
C LEU A 72 -1.35 -24.67 -11.79
N ILE A 73 -0.36 -25.58 -11.77
CA ILE A 73 0.60 -25.74 -12.87
C ILE A 73 -0.11 -26.22 -14.15
N GLU A 74 -1.07 -27.12 -14.05
CA GLU A 74 -1.89 -27.59 -15.16
C GLU A 74 -2.76 -26.45 -15.76
N GLN A 75 -3.11 -25.43 -14.96
CA GLN A 75 -3.76 -24.20 -15.40
C GLN A 75 -2.78 -23.15 -15.97
N GLY A 76 -1.50 -23.48 -16.12
CA GLY A 76 -0.50 -22.63 -16.74
C GLY A 76 0.25 -21.70 -15.77
N ILE A 77 0.06 -21.83 -14.46
CA ILE A 77 0.88 -21.09 -13.50
C ILE A 77 2.28 -21.70 -13.46
N ARG A 78 3.30 -20.85 -13.64
CA ARG A 78 4.69 -21.30 -13.55
C ARG A 78 5.05 -21.68 -12.12
N GLU A 79 5.81 -22.75 -11.96
CA GLU A 79 6.16 -23.28 -10.63
C GLU A 79 6.83 -22.21 -9.73
N GLU A 80 7.68 -21.36 -10.31
CA GLU A 80 8.36 -20.26 -9.61
C GLU A 80 7.41 -19.21 -9.04
N ASN A 81 6.17 -19.14 -9.54
CA ASN A 81 5.12 -18.24 -9.07
C ASN A 81 4.26 -18.83 -7.95
N ILE A 82 4.52 -20.09 -7.53
CA ILE A 82 3.79 -20.75 -6.45
C ILE A 82 4.75 -20.95 -5.29
N ASN A 83 4.70 -20.08 -4.32
CA ASN A 83 5.60 -20.09 -3.17
C ASN A 83 4.87 -20.46 -1.88
N THR A 84 5.58 -21.13 -0.97
CA THR A 84 5.05 -21.33 0.38
C THR A 84 5.25 -20.06 1.19
N GLU A 85 4.15 -19.51 1.69
CA GLU A 85 4.13 -18.27 2.49
C GLU A 85 4.25 -18.58 3.98
N LEU A 86 3.51 -19.61 4.44
CA LEU A 86 3.46 -19.97 5.86
C LEU A 86 3.27 -21.47 6.03
N ILE A 87 3.96 -22.03 7.02
CA ILE A 87 3.67 -23.37 7.57
C ILE A 87 3.52 -23.21 9.08
N ASN A 88 2.45 -23.76 9.64
CA ASN A 88 2.21 -23.70 11.07
C ASN A 88 1.65 -25.03 11.58
N ILE A 89 2.14 -25.50 12.74
CA ILE A 89 1.67 -26.71 13.42
C ILE A 89 1.59 -26.41 14.90
N TYR A 90 0.43 -26.64 15.51
CA TYR A 90 0.23 -26.43 16.95
C TYR A 90 -0.77 -27.43 17.54
N ALA A 91 -0.64 -27.64 18.84
CA ALA A 91 -1.57 -28.48 19.60
C ALA A 91 -2.86 -27.69 19.93
N LEU A 92 -3.99 -28.36 19.81
CA LEU A 92 -5.29 -27.87 20.26
C LEU A 92 -5.66 -28.59 21.56
N TYR A 93 -6.03 -27.84 22.57
CA TYR A 93 -6.43 -28.37 23.87
C TYR A 93 -7.92 -28.16 24.12
N ASP A 94 -8.55 -29.12 24.78
CA ASP A 94 -9.90 -29.03 25.29
C ASP A 94 -9.86 -28.61 26.75
N TYR A 95 -10.56 -27.52 27.07
CA TYR A 95 -10.66 -26.89 28.38
C TYR A 95 -12.06 -27.06 28.99
N SER A 96 -12.94 -27.91 28.42
CA SER A 96 -14.31 -28.10 28.89
C SER A 96 -14.42 -28.93 30.18
N GLY A 97 -13.34 -29.60 30.58
CA GLY A 97 -13.29 -30.40 31.83
C GLY A 97 -12.40 -29.75 32.91
N ASP A 98 -12.28 -30.44 34.04
CA ASP A 98 -11.44 -30.01 35.18
C ASP A 98 -9.91 -30.03 34.87
N GLN A 99 -9.51 -30.67 33.79
CA GLN A 99 -8.11 -30.77 33.33
C GLN A 99 -8.00 -30.48 31.85
N GLU A 100 -6.93 -29.77 31.50
CA GLU A 100 -6.52 -29.53 30.11
C GLU A 100 -6.17 -30.86 29.45
N GLN A 101 -6.82 -31.19 28.32
CA GLN A 101 -6.55 -32.40 27.56
C GLN A 101 -6.23 -32.07 26.11
N LEU A 102 -5.21 -32.75 25.55
CA LEU A 102 -4.87 -32.62 24.12
C LEU A 102 -6.03 -33.13 23.27
N ALA A 103 -6.71 -32.23 22.53
CA ALA A 103 -7.81 -32.58 21.64
C ALA A 103 -7.29 -33.06 20.28
N ALA A 104 -6.39 -32.32 19.67
CA ALA A 104 -5.81 -32.60 18.35
C ALA A 104 -4.56 -31.75 18.09
N TYR A 105 -3.85 -32.03 17.01
CA TYR A 105 -2.91 -31.13 16.37
C TYR A 105 -3.59 -30.49 15.16
N SER A 106 -3.36 -29.19 14.96
CA SER A 106 -3.74 -28.45 13.76
C SER A 106 -2.46 -28.19 12.96
N ALA A 107 -2.44 -28.62 11.71
CA ALA A 107 -1.39 -28.29 10.75
C ALA A 107 -1.97 -27.44 9.64
N SER A 108 -1.24 -26.43 9.19
CA SER A 108 -1.65 -25.57 8.07
C SER A 108 -0.46 -25.18 7.20
N SER A 109 -0.72 -24.99 5.92
CA SER A 109 0.23 -24.44 4.98
C SER A 109 -0.50 -23.49 4.04
N THR A 110 0.10 -22.34 3.80
CA THR A 110 -0.39 -21.30 2.90
C THR A 110 0.55 -21.13 1.72
N LEU A 111 -0.02 -21.01 0.53
CA LEU A 111 0.68 -20.70 -0.70
C LEU A 111 0.39 -19.24 -1.10
N ALA A 112 1.42 -18.54 -1.58
CA ALA A 112 1.32 -17.30 -2.32
C ALA A 112 1.49 -17.59 -3.80
N ILE A 113 0.45 -17.32 -4.60
CA ILE A 113 0.40 -17.58 -6.02
C ILE A 113 0.41 -16.25 -6.77
N LYS A 114 1.51 -15.96 -7.48
CA LYS A 114 1.63 -14.77 -8.32
C LYS A 114 0.97 -15.00 -9.67
N VAL A 115 0.04 -14.11 -10.03
CA VAL A 115 -0.77 -14.16 -11.24
C VAL A 115 -0.66 -12.83 -11.99
N THR A 116 -0.40 -12.88 -13.29
CA THR A 116 -0.33 -11.69 -14.17
C THR A 116 -1.54 -11.56 -15.08
N ASP A 117 -2.28 -12.65 -15.29
CA ASP A 117 -3.58 -12.60 -15.96
C ASP A 117 -4.70 -12.37 -14.96
N MET A 118 -5.14 -11.12 -14.85
CA MET A 118 -6.18 -10.71 -13.90
C MET A 118 -7.52 -11.44 -14.12
N GLN A 119 -7.81 -11.88 -15.35
CA GLN A 119 -9.07 -12.56 -15.65
C GLN A 119 -9.10 -13.99 -15.14
N SER A 120 -7.93 -14.62 -14.99
CA SER A 120 -7.81 -16.00 -14.52
C SER A 120 -7.86 -16.13 -12.99
N VAL A 121 -7.76 -15.03 -12.22
CA VAL A 121 -7.63 -15.08 -10.75
C VAL A 121 -8.78 -15.85 -10.10
N GLY A 122 -10.02 -15.60 -10.49
CA GLY A 122 -11.19 -16.31 -9.95
C GLY A 122 -11.16 -17.82 -10.24
N ALA A 123 -10.90 -18.17 -11.49
CA ALA A 123 -10.82 -19.59 -11.92
C ALA A 123 -9.68 -20.35 -11.23
N LEU A 124 -8.56 -19.68 -10.96
CA LEU A 124 -7.43 -20.27 -10.20
C LEU A 124 -7.78 -20.53 -8.75
N ILE A 125 -8.55 -19.63 -8.12
CA ILE A 125 -9.07 -19.84 -6.76
C ILE A 125 -9.99 -21.06 -6.76
N ASP A 126 -10.95 -21.14 -7.69
CA ASP A 126 -11.89 -22.26 -7.80
C ASP A 126 -11.14 -23.59 -8.06
N THR A 127 -10.10 -23.57 -8.92
CA THR A 127 -9.24 -24.73 -9.19
C THR A 127 -8.52 -25.19 -7.91
N ALA A 128 -7.99 -24.26 -7.12
CA ALA A 128 -7.32 -24.60 -5.87
C ALA A 128 -8.28 -25.20 -4.83
N PHE A 129 -9.50 -24.67 -4.71
CA PHE A 129 -10.54 -25.24 -3.85
C PHE A 129 -10.97 -26.64 -4.32
N ALA A 130 -11.15 -26.86 -5.62
CA ALA A 130 -11.43 -28.18 -6.19
C ALA A 130 -10.29 -29.18 -5.93
N ALA A 131 -9.04 -28.71 -5.84
CA ALA A 131 -7.87 -29.54 -5.50
C ALA A 131 -7.69 -29.75 -3.98
N GLY A 132 -8.58 -29.18 -3.14
CA GLY A 132 -8.62 -29.41 -1.69
C GLY A 132 -8.15 -28.24 -0.81
N ALA A 133 -7.90 -27.07 -1.36
CA ALA A 133 -7.75 -25.86 -0.54
C ALA A 133 -9.00 -25.64 0.32
N ASN A 134 -8.81 -25.20 1.55
CA ASN A 134 -9.93 -24.92 2.46
C ASN A 134 -9.78 -23.59 3.21
N THR A 135 -8.75 -22.81 2.87
CA THR A 135 -8.55 -21.45 3.38
C THR A 135 -8.19 -20.50 2.23
N LEU A 136 -8.80 -19.31 2.23
CA LEU A 136 -8.44 -18.18 1.39
C LEU A 136 -8.18 -16.99 2.30
N ASN A 137 -6.93 -16.54 2.38
CA ASN A 137 -6.53 -15.44 3.23
C ASN A 137 -6.75 -14.08 2.55
N GLY A 138 -6.80 -14.08 1.21
CA GLY A 138 -7.09 -12.90 0.42
C GLY A 138 -6.38 -12.88 -0.93
N VAL A 139 -6.66 -11.83 -1.69
CA VAL A 139 -5.99 -11.50 -2.94
C VAL A 139 -5.49 -10.08 -2.82
N SER A 140 -4.20 -9.86 -3.01
CA SER A 140 -3.58 -8.54 -3.07
C SER A 140 -3.20 -8.19 -4.50
N PHE A 141 -3.33 -6.92 -4.86
CA PHE A 141 -3.06 -6.42 -6.19
C PHE A 141 -1.88 -5.45 -6.18
N SER A 142 -1.09 -5.50 -7.24
CA SER A 142 0.04 -4.58 -7.43
C SER A 142 0.22 -4.24 -8.90
N ALA A 143 0.93 -3.15 -9.17
CA ALA A 143 1.41 -2.80 -10.49
C ALA A 143 2.92 -3.00 -10.53
N SER A 144 3.42 -3.67 -11.57
CA SER A 144 4.84 -3.96 -11.75
C SER A 144 5.65 -2.70 -12.05
N ASP A 145 5.04 -1.72 -12.71
CA ASP A 145 5.62 -0.40 -12.99
C ASP A 145 4.71 0.70 -12.48
N THR A 146 5.23 1.51 -11.58
CA THR A 146 4.53 2.66 -10.99
C THR A 146 5.30 3.98 -11.17
N ASP A 147 6.38 4.00 -11.91
CA ASP A 147 7.29 5.16 -11.95
C ASP A 147 6.65 6.36 -12.64
N GLU A 148 5.91 6.13 -13.74
CA GLU A 148 5.16 7.20 -14.39
C GLU A 148 4.05 7.75 -13.46
N ALA A 149 3.33 6.87 -12.77
CA ALA A 149 2.28 7.25 -11.82
C ALA A 149 2.87 8.02 -10.63
N LYS A 150 4.02 7.61 -10.11
CA LYS A 150 4.74 8.35 -9.05
C LYS A 150 5.14 9.75 -9.51
N ALA A 151 5.72 9.86 -10.72
CA ALA A 151 6.10 11.14 -11.27
C ALA A 151 4.90 12.09 -11.44
N GLU A 152 3.78 11.56 -11.91
CA GLU A 152 2.53 12.30 -12.06
C GLU A 152 1.96 12.75 -10.70
N ALA A 153 1.97 11.88 -9.69
CA ALA A 153 1.53 12.21 -8.33
C ALA A 153 2.38 13.33 -7.72
N ILE A 154 3.71 13.25 -7.88
CA ILE A 154 4.63 14.31 -7.40
C ILE A 154 4.34 15.65 -8.09
N LYS A 155 4.13 15.67 -9.41
CA LYS A 155 3.78 16.91 -10.14
C LYS A 155 2.50 17.53 -9.58
N LYS A 156 1.45 16.73 -9.38
CA LYS A 156 0.20 17.19 -8.79
C LYS A 156 0.37 17.70 -7.36
N ALA A 157 1.22 17.06 -6.55
CA ALA A 157 1.53 17.50 -5.19
C ALA A 157 2.19 18.90 -5.20
N VAL A 158 3.17 19.12 -6.07
CA VAL A 158 3.84 20.43 -6.23
C VAL A 158 2.86 21.50 -6.70
N GLU A 159 2.01 21.20 -7.67
CA GLU A 159 0.98 22.13 -8.15
C GLU A 159 -0.03 22.49 -7.05
N ASN A 160 -0.43 21.51 -6.23
CA ASN A 160 -1.30 21.73 -5.09
C ASN A 160 -0.65 22.64 -4.04
N ALA A 161 0.64 22.40 -3.72
CA ALA A 161 1.39 23.26 -2.81
C ALA A 161 1.52 24.70 -3.34
N LYS A 162 1.86 24.87 -4.62
CA LYS A 162 1.95 26.20 -5.26
C LYS A 162 0.63 26.96 -5.15
N ARG A 163 -0.48 26.34 -5.52
CA ARG A 163 -1.81 26.96 -5.42
C ARG A 163 -2.17 27.38 -3.98
N LYS A 164 -1.82 26.54 -2.97
CA LYS A 164 -2.03 26.91 -1.56
C LYS A 164 -1.17 28.10 -1.15
N ALA A 165 0.09 28.14 -1.59
CA ALA A 165 0.99 29.25 -1.29
C ALA A 165 0.51 30.56 -1.93
N GLU A 166 0.01 30.54 -3.17
CA GLU A 166 -0.58 31.70 -3.85
C GLU A 166 -1.78 32.27 -3.09
N ILE A 167 -2.70 31.40 -2.64
CA ILE A 167 -3.86 31.80 -1.82
C ILE A 167 -3.41 32.45 -0.51
N LEU A 168 -2.41 31.89 0.16
CA LEU A 168 -1.88 32.45 1.41
C LEU A 168 -1.16 33.78 1.19
N ALA A 169 -0.38 33.91 0.12
CA ALA A 169 0.29 35.13 -0.24
C ALA A 169 -0.73 36.25 -0.53
N GLU A 170 -1.74 35.98 -1.35
CA GLU A 170 -2.80 36.94 -1.68
C GLU A 170 -3.55 37.39 -0.43
N ALA A 171 -3.99 36.46 0.42
CA ALA A 171 -4.68 36.76 1.67
C ALA A 171 -3.82 37.57 2.67
N GLY A 172 -2.50 37.37 2.64
CA GLY A 172 -1.52 38.09 3.46
C GLY A 172 -1.04 39.41 2.87
N GLY A 173 -1.48 39.76 1.66
CA GLY A 173 -0.98 40.95 0.94
C GLY A 173 0.47 40.82 0.52
N LEU A 174 0.96 39.59 0.33
CA LEU A 174 2.34 39.26 -0.03
C LEU A 174 2.43 38.80 -1.49
N LYS A 175 3.63 38.86 -2.03
CA LYS A 175 3.94 38.33 -3.35
C LYS A 175 5.03 37.26 -3.24
N ILE A 176 4.80 36.08 -3.81
CA ILE A 176 5.79 35.01 -3.88
C ILE A 176 6.92 35.44 -4.81
N THR A 177 8.17 35.36 -4.32
CA THR A 177 9.39 35.71 -5.06
C THR A 177 10.18 34.48 -5.53
N GLY A 178 10.00 33.34 -4.85
CA GLY A 178 10.69 32.11 -5.21
C GLY A 178 10.39 30.95 -4.30
N ILE A 179 11.08 29.84 -4.51
CA ILE A 179 11.08 28.66 -3.64
C ILE A 179 12.36 28.69 -2.81
N SER A 180 12.21 28.68 -1.49
CA SER A 180 13.35 28.59 -0.56
C SER A 180 13.75 27.13 -0.31
N THR A 181 12.76 26.26 -0.11
CA THR A 181 13.00 24.83 0.15
C THR A 181 11.87 23.99 -0.46
N ILE A 182 12.23 22.85 -1.04
CA ILE A 182 11.29 21.82 -1.48
C ILE A 182 11.75 20.46 -0.92
N SER A 183 10.82 19.72 -0.34
CA SER A 183 11.07 18.39 0.21
C SER A 183 9.95 17.44 -0.22
N GLU A 184 10.31 16.27 -0.68
CA GLU A 184 9.41 15.16 -0.94
C GLU A 184 9.34 14.31 0.34
N ASN A 185 8.13 14.06 0.84
CA ASN A 185 7.89 13.41 2.15
C ASN A 185 7.46 11.95 2.00
N GLY A 186 7.44 11.43 0.81
CA GLY A 186 7.13 10.04 0.49
C GLY A 186 6.08 9.90 -0.59
N VAL A 187 6.28 8.85 -1.41
CA VAL A 187 5.29 8.39 -2.40
C VAL A 187 4.82 7.01 -1.98
N ARG A 188 3.50 6.82 -1.92
CA ARG A 188 2.89 5.56 -1.50
C ARG A 188 1.93 5.08 -2.58
N SER A 189 1.88 3.77 -2.75
CA SER A 189 0.83 3.12 -3.53
C SER A 189 -0.02 2.23 -2.62
N TYR A 190 -1.33 2.30 -2.76
CA TYR A 190 -2.27 1.48 -1.99
C TYR A 190 -3.49 1.12 -2.83
N GLU A 191 -4.13 0.01 -2.49
CA GLU A 191 -5.36 -0.40 -3.14
C GLU A 191 -6.51 0.55 -2.76
N ASN A 192 -7.24 1.03 -3.77
CA ASN A 192 -8.45 1.80 -3.53
C ASN A 192 -9.62 0.84 -3.25
N SER A 193 -9.80 0.48 -1.99
CA SER A 193 -10.86 -0.43 -1.54
C SER A 193 -12.28 0.13 -1.74
N VAL A 194 -12.43 1.43 -1.94
CA VAL A 194 -13.75 2.09 -2.02
C VAL A 194 -14.43 1.86 -3.38
N GLY A 195 -13.67 1.59 -4.45
CA GLY A 195 -14.21 1.35 -5.78
C GLY A 195 -14.75 -0.06 -6.03
N ASN A 196 -14.35 -1.04 -5.22
CA ASN A 196 -14.65 -2.45 -5.50
C ASN A 196 -15.98 -2.95 -4.89
N VAL A 197 -16.59 -2.23 -3.96
CA VAL A 197 -17.76 -2.70 -3.20
C VAL A 197 -19.10 -2.37 -3.86
N TYR A 198 -19.16 -1.40 -4.78
CA TYR A 198 -20.45 -0.90 -5.28
C TYR A 198 -20.83 -1.27 -6.72
N ALA A 199 -19.95 -1.92 -7.48
CA ALA A 199 -20.21 -2.07 -8.93
C ALA A 199 -21.06 -3.28 -9.33
N LYS A 200 -21.40 -4.24 -8.47
CA LYS A 200 -22.13 -5.47 -8.86
C LYS A 200 -23.19 -6.02 -7.92
N GLY A 201 -23.72 -5.23 -7.02
CA GLY A 201 -24.87 -5.67 -6.19
C GLY A 201 -26.21 -5.77 -6.93
N LEU A 202 -26.31 -5.34 -8.18
CA LEU A 202 -27.59 -5.20 -8.89
C LEU A 202 -27.81 -6.12 -10.10
N ASP A 203 -26.79 -6.82 -10.60
CA ASP A 203 -26.93 -7.72 -11.77
C ASP A 203 -26.94 -9.21 -11.46
N MET A 204 -26.87 -9.63 -10.18
CA MET A 204 -26.77 -11.04 -9.79
C MET A 204 -28.11 -11.79 -9.66
N MET A 205 -29.22 -11.31 -10.20
CA MET A 205 -30.52 -11.99 -10.10
C MET A 205 -30.90 -12.84 -11.32
N ALA A 206 -29.98 -13.15 -12.24
CA ALA A 206 -30.39 -13.80 -13.49
C ALA A 206 -29.41 -14.88 -14.02
N SER A 207 -28.83 -15.77 -13.20
CA SER A 207 -28.24 -17.03 -13.73
C SER A 207 -28.30 -18.17 -12.73
N GLU A 208 -28.91 -19.28 -13.17
CA GLU A 208 -29.09 -20.56 -12.42
C GLU A 208 -27.80 -21.41 -12.30
N GLU A 209 -26.65 -20.97 -12.80
CA GLU A 209 -25.36 -21.62 -12.55
C GLU A 209 -24.69 -20.93 -11.38
N ALA A 210 -24.20 -21.71 -10.41
CA ALA A 210 -23.43 -21.18 -9.27
C ALA A 210 -22.29 -20.31 -9.82
N PRO A 211 -22.29 -19.01 -9.58
CA PRO A 211 -21.27 -18.13 -10.16
C PRO A 211 -19.93 -18.51 -9.58
N GLY A 212 -18.93 -18.79 -10.44
CA GLY A 212 -17.54 -18.95 -10.01
C GLY A 212 -17.04 -17.71 -9.27
N THR A 213 -15.90 -17.82 -8.62
CA THR A 213 -15.31 -16.72 -7.86
C THR A 213 -15.06 -15.50 -8.77
N VAL A 214 -15.79 -14.40 -8.53
CA VAL A 214 -15.64 -13.15 -9.29
C VAL A 214 -14.62 -12.27 -8.62
N VAL A 215 -13.51 -12.01 -9.31
CA VAL A 215 -12.47 -11.10 -8.86
C VAL A 215 -12.38 -9.92 -9.83
N GLN A 216 -12.49 -8.70 -9.31
CA GLN A 216 -12.28 -7.50 -10.10
C GLN A 216 -10.86 -6.99 -9.86
N SER A 217 -10.15 -6.64 -10.95
CA SER A 217 -8.82 -6.03 -10.83
C SER A 217 -8.91 -4.69 -10.10
N ALA A 218 -8.03 -4.48 -9.12
CA ALA A 218 -7.99 -3.25 -8.35
C ALA A 218 -7.38 -2.10 -9.15
N ARG A 219 -7.90 -0.89 -8.93
CA ARG A 219 -7.17 0.34 -9.24
C ARG A 219 -6.35 0.74 -8.02
N LEU A 220 -5.06 0.90 -8.23
CA LEU A 220 -4.14 1.36 -7.20
C LEU A 220 -4.09 2.88 -7.22
N VAL A 221 -4.16 3.51 -6.06
CA VAL A 221 -3.91 4.94 -5.90
C VAL A 221 -2.44 5.14 -5.56
N VAL A 222 -1.77 5.98 -6.33
CA VAL A 222 -0.43 6.46 -6.05
C VAL A 222 -0.56 7.88 -5.51
N SER A 223 -0.15 8.09 -4.26
CA SER A 223 -0.20 9.38 -3.57
C SER A 223 1.21 9.86 -3.25
N ALA A 224 1.46 11.14 -3.48
CA ALA A 224 2.70 11.82 -3.15
C ALA A 224 2.43 13.01 -2.22
N ASP A 225 3.33 13.21 -1.25
CA ASP A 225 3.29 14.32 -0.31
C ASP A 225 4.57 15.15 -0.43
N VAL A 226 4.42 16.48 -0.56
CA VAL A 226 5.53 17.42 -0.62
C VAL A 226 5.35 18.55 0.39
N SER A 227 6.46 19.08 0.90
CA SER A 227 6.51 20.31 1.69
C SER A 227 7.33 21.34 0.96
N ILE A 228 6.77 22.53 0.76
CA ILE A 228 7.46 23.62 0.05
C ILE A 228 7.41 24.88 0.90
N THR A 229 8.56 25.52 1.05
CA THR A 229 8.68 26.83 1.64
C THR A 229 8.99 27.84 0.54
N PHE A 230 8.15 28.84 0.41
CA PHE A 230 8.29 29.92 -0.54
C PHE A 230 8.82 31.17 0.18
N SER A 231 9.67 31.92 -0.52
CA SER A 231 10.04 33.29 -0.14
C SER A 231 8.96 34.23 -0.63
N ALA A 232 8.60 35.24 0.18
CA ALA A 232 7.60 36.24 -0.14
C ALA A 232 7.99 37.63 0.34
N GLU A 233 7.47 38.64 -0.31
CA GLU A 233 7.65 40.08 0.02
C GLU A 233 6.32 40.86 -0.04
#